data_6800887e93be8f83b511ae369000da44
#
_entry.id   6800887e93be8f83b511ae369000da44
#
_cell.length_a   1.000
_cell.length_b   1.000
_cell.length_c   1.000
_cell.angle_alpha   90.00
_cell.angle_beta   90.00
_cell.angle_gamma   90.00
#
_symmetry.space_group_name_H-M   'P 1'
#
loop_
_entity.id
_entity.type
_entity.pdbx_description
1 polymer ?
#
loop_
_entity_poly.entity_id
_entity_poly.type
_entity_poly.pdbx_seq_one_letter_code
_entity_poly.pdbx_strand_id
1 'polypeptide(L)'
;MIILGIDPGYAILGYGAVEAERGKIRVIDYGVVETTPKMTFPERLERLYAGTKLLLERYRPDHVAFEELFFYRNTTTALQVAAAAQQAGLPLYEYTPMQIKQSVTGDGHADKLQMQTMVKLLLKLQKIPKPDDAADALGAALCHANALGPMVEQFRIK
;
A
#
# COMPACT_ATOMS: atom_id res chain seq x y z
N MET A 1 14.14 -7.93 1.83
CA MET A 1 13.52 -6.90 0.97
C MET A 1 12.39 -6.25 1.75
N ILE A 2 12.40 -4.93 1.85
CA ILE A 2 11.34 -4.16 2.51
C ILE A 2 10.38 -3.62 1.44
N ILE A 3 9.09 -3.84 1.63
CA ILE A 3 8.03 -3.40 0.72
C ILE A 3 7.11 -2.47 1.50
N LEU A 4 6.86 -1.29 0.94
CA LEU A 4 5.86 -0.35 1.46
C LEU A 4 4.60 -0.43 0.60
N GLY A 5 3.54 -1.00 1.16
CA GLY A 5 2.21 -0.97 0.57
C GLY A 5 1.50 0.34 0.91
N ILE A 6 0.79 0.92 -0.04
CA ILE A 6 0.04 2.17 0.11
C ILE A 6 -1.37 1.99 -0.42
N ASP A 7 -2.35 2.42 0.36
CA ASP A 7 -3.72 2.70 -0.10
C ASP A 7 -3.88 4.22 -0.17
N PRO A 8 -3.86 4.82 -1.38
CA PRO A 8 -3.73 6.26 -1.53
C PRO A 8 -5.06 7.01 -1.43
N GLY A 9 -5.75 6.91 -0.30
CA GLY A 9 -6.97 7.68 -0.03
C GLY A 9 -6.70 9.18 0.17
N TYR A 10 -7.63 10.03 -0.30
CA TYR A 10 -7.52 11.49 -0.17
C TYR A 10 -7.74 12.00 1.26
N ALA A 11 -8.66 11.38 1.99
CA ALA A 11 -8.91 11.71 3.40
C ALA A 11 -7.96 10.97 4.33
N ILE A 12 -7.68 9.71 4.00
CA ILE A 12 -6.84 8.80 4.78
C ILE A 12 -5.99 8.04 3.79
N LEU A 13 -4.68 8.16 3.92
CA LEU A 13 -3.71 7.34 3.18
C LEU A 13 -3.27 6.21 4.11
N GLY A 14 -3.60 4.97 3.74
CA GLY A 14 -3.14 3.78 4.45
C GLY A 14 -1.70 3.44 4.07
N TYR A 15 -0.92 2.92 5.03
CA TYR A 15 0.38 2.33 4.74
C TYR A 15 0.59 1.02 5.48
N GLY A 16 1.37 0.13 4.88
CA GLY A 16 1.82 -1.12 5.49
C GLY A 16 3.23 -1.46 5.05
N ALA A 17 4.17 -1.50 5.99
CA ALA A 17 5.54 -1.89 5.73
C ALA A 17 5.74 -3.36 6.11
N VAL A 18 6.21 -4.17 5.16
CA VAL A 18 6.51 -5.58 5.38
C VAL A 18 7.93 -5.91 4.93
N GLU A 19 8.51 -6.92 5.56
CA GLU A 19 9.75 -7.53 5.13
C GLU A 19 9.45 -8.89 4.51
N ALA A 20 9.90 -9.09 3.28
CA ALA A 20 9.82 -10.36 2.57
C ALA A 20 11.22 -10.99 2.46
N GLU A 21 11.40 -12.16 3.04
CA GLU A 21 12.65 -12.90 2.98
C GLU A 21 12.39 -14.40 2.86
N ARG A 22 12.93 -15.02 1.80
CA ARG A 22 12.89 -16.50 1.57
C ARG A 22 11.48 -17.10 1.71
N GLY A 23 10.48 -16.44 1.12
CA GLY A 23 9.09 -16.89 1.15
C GLY A 23 8.36 -16.63 2.48
N LYS A 24 9.00 -15.94 3.43
CA LYS A 24 8.37 -15.49 4.68
C LYS A 24 8.10 -13.98 4.58
N ILE A 25 6.93 -13.57 5.05
CA ILE A 25 6.55 -12.16 5.09
C ILE A 25 6.28 -11.79 6.55
N ARG A 26 6.90 -10.72 7.00
CA ARG A 26 6.79 -10.19 8.36
C ARG A 26 6.35 -8.73 8.31
N VAL A 27 5.34 -8.37 9.08
CA VAL A 27 4.97 -6.97 9.24
C VAL A 27 6.04 -6.23 10.05
N ILE A 28 6.43 -5.04 9.57
CA ILE A 28 7.30 -4.11 10.29
C ILE A 28 6.43 -3.11 11.05
N ASP A 29 5.51 -2.46 10.32
CA ASP A 29 4.59 -1.45 10.86
C ASP A 29 3.44 -1.22 9.90
N TYR A 30 2.36 -0.60 10.38
CA TYR A 30 1.23 -0.16 9.55
C TYR A 30 0.46 0.94 10.25
N GLY A 31 -0.25 1.73 9.48
CA GLY A 31 -1.03 2.84 9.99
C GLY A 31 -1.59 3.73 8.89
N VAL A 32 -1.82 4.98 9.20
CA VAL A 32 -2.41 5.95 8.28
C VAL A 32 -1.78 7.33 8.39
N VAL A 33 -1.85 8.07 7.28
CA VAL A 33 -1.64 9.51 7.23
C VAL A 33 -3.00 10.16 6.99
N GLU A 34 -3.46 10.97 7.94
CA GLU A 34 -4.79 11.59 7.89
C GLU A 34 -4.72 13.04 7.44
N THR A 35 -5.74 13.45 6.68
CA THR A 35 -6.08 14.84 6.41
C THR A 35 -7.42 15.18 7.05
N THR A 36 -7.71 16.45 7.27
CA THR A 36 -8.97 16.87 7.87
C THR A 36 -9.83 17.67 6.91
N PRO A 37 -11.18 17.68 7.06
CA PRO A 37 -12.07 18.50 6.25
C PRO A 37 -11.81 20.02 6.37
N LYS A 38 -11.11 20.46 7.43
CA LYS A 38 -10.73 21.86 7.64
C LYS A 38 -9.56 22.30 6.77
N MET A 39 -8.77 21.36 6.25
CA MET A 39 -7.66 21.64 5.35
C MET A 39 -8.18 21.95 3.95
N THR A 40 -7.58 22.94 3.30
CA THR A 40 -7.79 23.22 1.88
C THR A 40 -7.21 22.07 1.02
N PHE A 41 -7.61 22.01 -0.24
CA PHE A 41 -7.09 21.01 -1.18
C PHE A 41 -5.55 21.00 -1.26
N PRO A 42 -4.85 22.16 -1.45
CA PRO A 42 -3.39 22.18 -1.46
C PRO A 42 -2.76 21.69 -0.16
N GLU A 43 -3.29 22.09 1.00
CA GLU A 43 -2.78 21.65 2.30
C GLU A 43 -2.89 20.14 2.50
N ARG A 44 -3.98 19.52 2.01
CA ARG A 44 -4.13 18.06 2.05
C ARG A 44 -3.09 17.37 1.19
N LEU A 45 -2.86 17.86 -0.03
CA LEU A 45 -1.86 17.30 -0.93
C LEU A 45 -0.45 17.41 -0.34
N GLU A 46 -0.11 18.57 0.22
CA GLU A 46 1.18 18.77 0.90
C GLU A 46 1.36 17.78 2.05
N ARG A 47 0.33 17.61 2.90
CA ARG A 47 0.38 16.69 4.03
C ARG A 47 0.55 15.24 3.58
N LEU A 48 -0.17 14.79 2.55
CA LEU A 48 -0.06 13.44 2.02
C LEU A 48 1.32 13.20 1.40
N TYR A 49 1.83 14.16 0.66
CA TYR A 49 3.18 14.11 0.08
C TYR A 49 4.26 14.05 1.16
N ALA A 50 4.21 14.98 2.13
CA ALA A 50 5.16 15.01 3.24
C ALA A 50 5.08 13.72 4.10
N GLY A 51 3.86 13.23 4.36
CA GLY A 51 3.64 11.97 5.06
C GLY A 51 4.26 10.78 4.31
N THR A 52 4.08 10.70 2.99
CA THR A 52 4.70 9.67 2.16
C THR A 52 6.22 9.74 2.24
N LYS A 53 6.81 10.93 2.11
CA LYS A 53 8.27 11.10 2.23
C LYS A 53 8.79 10.59 3.58
N LEU A 54 8.13 10.94 4.68
CA LEU A 54 8.51 10.46 6.01
C LEU A 54 8.45 8.93 6.13
N LEU A 55 7.45 8.29 5.50
CA LEU A 55 7.36 6.82 5.46
C LEU A 55 8.54 6.22 4.68
N LEU A 56 8.87 6.79 3.51
CA LEU A 56 10.01 6.34 2.69
C LEU A 56 11.34 6.49 3.43
N GLU A 57 11.55 7.62 4.12
CA GLU A 57 12.74 7.87 4.93
C GLU A 57 12.84 6.92 6.13
N ARG A 58 11.70 6.67 6.81
CA ARG A 58 11.64 5.83 8.01
C ARG A 58 11.88 4.35 7.71
N TYR A 59 11.21 3.82 6.72
CA TYR A 59 11.25 2.37 6.43
C TYR A 59 12.28 2.01 5.36
N ARG A 60 12.75 2.96 4.57
CA ARG A 60 13.71 2.76 3.47
C ARG A 60 13.35 1.54 2.63
N PRO A 61 12.15 1.49 2.05
CA PRO A 61 11.69 0.33 1.30
C PRO A 61 12.53 0.14 0.04
N ASP A 62 12.65 -1.10 -0.40
CA ASP A 62 13.21 -1.45 -1.71
C ASP A 62 12.19 -1.22 -2.82
N HIS A 63 10.90 -1.47 -2.53
CA HIS A 63 9.79 -1.36 -3.47
C HIS A 63 8.59 -0.66 -2.81
N VAL A 64 7.84 0.09 -3.62
CA VAL A 64 6.54 0.67 -3.23
C VAL A 64 5.45 0.02 -4.08
N ALA A 65 4.40 -0.47 -3.44
CA ALA A 65 3.27 -1.13 -4.08
C ALA A 65 1.95 -0.47 -3.68
N PHE A 66 1.04 -0.26 -4.61
CA PHE A 66 -0.27 0.28 -4.32
C PHE A 66 -1.37 -0.30 -5.20
N GLU A 67 -2.59 -0.16 -4.72
CA GLU A 67 -3.77 -0.54 -5.48
C GLU A 67 -3.96 0.40 -6.66
N GLU A 68 -4.16 -0.18 -7.86
CA GLU A 68 -4.42 0.56 -9.07
C GLU A 68 -5.71 1.37 -8.94
N LEU A 69 -5.57 2.69 -9.01
CA LEU A 69 -6.68 3.62 -8.95
C LEU A 69 -7.11 4.04 -10.35
N PHE A 70 -7.62 3.07 -11.13
CA PHE A 70 -8.32 3.42 -12.36
C PHE A 70 -9.65 4.08 -12.01
N PHE A 71 -9.74 5.38 -12.35
CA PHE A 71 -10.97 6.16 -12.42
C PHE A 71 -11.61 6.59 -11.09
N TYR A 72 -11.58 7.87 -10.82
CA TYR A 72 -12.55 8.77 -10.22
C TYR A 72 -12.27 9.50 -8.90
N ARG A 73 -11.54 9.03 -7.90
CA ARG A 73 -11.48 9.82 -6.66
C ARG A 73 -10.09 10.04 -6.04
N ASN A 74 -9.16 9.16 -6.26
CA ASN A 74 -7.87 9.19 -5.56
C ASN A 74 -6.64 9.35 -6.47
N THR A 75 -6.83 9.63 -7.77
CA THR A 75 -5.73 9.81 -8.74
C THR A 75 -4.72 10.85 -8.27
N THR A 76 -5.20 11.94 -7.66
CA THR A 76 -4.33 13.00 -7.18
C THR A 76 -3.42 12.55 -6.04
N THR A 77 -3.94 11.71 -5.12
CA THR A 77 -3.12 11.15 -4.02
C THR A 77 -2.11 10.15 -4.55
N ALA A 78 -2.51 9.29 -5.49
CA ALA A 78 -1.59 8.36 -6.14
C ALA A 78 -0.43 9.08 -6.84
N LEU A 79 -0.69 10.23 -7.49
CA LEU A 79 0.35 11.09 -8.08
C LEU A 79 1.31 11.63 -7.02
N GLN A 80 0.85 11.99 -5.82
CA GLN A 80 1.73 12.45 -4.74
C GLN A 80 2.64 11.32 -4.25
N VAL A 81 2.09 10.11 -4.09
CA VAL A 81 2.88 8.91 -3.74
C VAL A 81 3.92 8.61 -4.82
N ALA A 82 3.50 8.62 -6.08
CA ALA A 82 4.38 8.37 -7.22
C ALA A 82 5.51 9.40 -7.30
N ALA A 83 5.19 10.70 -7.11
CA ALA A 83 6.19 11.76 -7.12
C ALA A 83 7.21 11.60 -5.97
N ALA A 84 6.75 11.27 -4.77
CA ALA A 84 7.63 11.05 -3.62
C ALA A 84 8.55 9.84 -3.84
N ALA A 85 8.02 8.72 -4.34
CA ALA A 85 8.80 7.53 -4.62
C ALA A 85 9.79 7.75 -5.78
N GLN A 86 9.37 8.44 -6.84
CA GLN A 86 10.26 8.80 -7.95
C GLN A 86 11.43 9.68 -7.50
N GLN A 87 11.18 10.67 -6.64
CA GLN A 87 12.24 11.51 -6.08
C GLN A 87 13.21 10.72 -5.19
N ALA A 88 12.71 9.67 -4.53
CA ALA A 88 13.54 8.76 -3.74
C ALA A 88 14.26 7.70 -4.60
N GLY A 89 14.04 7.66 -5.92
CA GLY A 89 14.62 6.67 -6.83
C GLY A 89 14.07 5.25 -6.64
N LEU A 90 12.86 5.13 -6.08
CA LEU A 90 12.25 3.83 -5.75
C LEU A 90 11.34 3.33 -6.88
N PRO A 91 11.40 2.04 -7.22
CA PRO A 91 10.47 1.44 -8.16
C PRO A 91 9.06 1.34 -7.55
N LEU A 92 8.08 1.64 -8.39
CA LEU A 92 6.65 1.62 -8.07
C LEU A 92 5.97 0.47 -8.79
N TYR A 93 5.07 -0.20 -8.10
CA TYR A 93 4.28 -1.31 -8.63
C TYR A 93 2.80 -1.09 -8.32
N GLU A 94 1.94 -1.41 -9.29
CA GLU A 94 0.49 -1.28 -9.13
C GLU A 94 -0.22 -2.61 -9.37
N TYR A 95 -1.29 -2.82 -8.64
CA TYR A 95 -2.10 -4.03 -8.69
C TYR A 95 -3.58 -3.68 -8.69
N THR A 96 -4.35 -4.31 -9.56
CA THR A 96 -5.81 -4.15 -9.53
C THR A 96 -6.40 -4.68 -8.22
N PRO A 97 -7.56 -4.18 -7.78
CA PRO A 97 -8.27 -4.71 -6.60
C PRO A 97 -8.47 -6.22 -6.68
N MET A 98 -8.79 -6.74 -7.86
CA MET A 98 -8.97 -8.17 -8.10
C MET A 98 -7.66 -8.96 -7.90
N GLN A 99 -6.53 -8.44 -8.39
CA GLN A 99 -5.22 -9.08 -8.20
C GLN A 99 -4.82 -9.13 -6.74
N ILE A 100 -5.05 -8.03 -5.98
CA ILE A 100 -4.77 -7.99 -4.55
C ILE A 100 -5.62 -9.03 -3.81
N LYS A 101 -6.94 -9.06 -4.07
CA LYS A 101 -7.84 -10.03 -3.46
C LYS A 101 -7.46 -11.46 -3.80
N GLN A 102 -7.23 -11.76 -5.08
CA GLN A 102 -6.80 -13.09 -5.52
C GLN A 102 -5.50 -13.53 -4.86
N SER A 103 -4.53 -12.65 -4.75
CA SER A 103 -3.23 -12.94 -4.14
C SER A 103 -3.31 -13.21 -2.64
N VAL A 104 -4.19 -12.48 -1.93
CA VAL A 104 -4.28 -12.54 -0.45
C VAL A 104 -5.26 -13.61 0.01
N THR A 105 -6.40 -13.78 -0.69
CA THR A 105 -7.48 -14.66 -0.25
C THR A 105 -7.62 -15.93 -1.10
N GLY A 106 -7.03 -15.96 -2.29
CA GLY A 106 -7.30 -16.99 -3.30
C GLY A 106 -8.58 -16.76 -4.11
N ASP A 107 -9.34 -15.69 -3.81
CA ASP A 107 -10.58 -15.30 -4.49
C ASP A 107 -10.56 -13.81 -4.86
N GLY A 108 -10.54 -13.51 -6.16
CA GLY A 108 -10.55 -12.13 -6.67
C GLY A 108 -11.85 -11.35 -6.37
N HIS A 109 -12.91 -12.04 -5.95
CA HIS A 109 -14.20 -11.45 -5.57
C HIS A 109 -14.43 -11.39 -4.06
N ALA A 110 -13.41 -11.72 -3.26
CA ALA A 110 -13.49 -11.69 -1.80
C ALA A 110 -14.06 -10.36 -1.28
N ASP A 111 -14.90 -10.45 -0.26
CA ASP A 111 -15.41 -9.27 0.40
C ASP A 111 -14.36 -8.62 1.33
N LYS A 112 -14.71 -7.45 1.86
CA LYS A 112 -13.79 -6.68 2.70
C LYS A 112 -13.40 -7.41 3.98
N LEU A 113 -14.33 -8.10 4.62
CA LEU A 113 -14.07 -8.83 5.85
C LEU A 113 -13.17 -10.04 5.61
N GLN A 114 -13.40 -10.77 4.53
CA GLN A 114 -12.55 -11.90 4.10
C GLN A 114 -11.12 -11.40 3.86
N MET A 115 -10.96 -10.29 3.12
CA MET A 115 -9.67 -9.68 2.83
C MET A 115 -8.92 -9.30 4.12
N GLN A 116 -9.57 -8.57 5.03
CA GLN A 116 -8.99 -8.14 6.30
C GLN A 116 -8.62 -9.32 7.22
N THR A 117 -9.47 -10.36 7.23
CA THR A 117 -9.22 -11.58 8.00
C THR A 117 -7.98 -12.31 7.48
N MET A 118 -7.83 -12.41 6.16
CA MET A 118 -6.65 -13.04 5.56
C MET A 118 -5.37 -12.24 5.79
N VAL A 119 -5.42 -10.91 5.67
CA VAL A 119 -4.28 -10.04 6.03
C VAL A 119 -3.85 -10.31 7.47
N LYS A 120 -4.81 -10.35 8.42
CA LYS A 120 -4.52 -10.67 9.82
C LYS A 120 -3.84 -12.03 9.97
N LEU A 121 -4.36 -13.07 9.31
CA LEU A 121 -3.85 -14.45 9.42
C LEU A 121 -2.45 -14.58 8.82
N LEU A 122 -2.25 -14.09 7.60
CA LEU A 122 -0.98 -14.20 6.88
C LEU A 122 0.16 -13.48 7.59
N LEU A 123 -0.13 -12.31 8.16
CA LEU A 123 0.84 -11.51 8.91
C LEU A 123 0.87 -11.84 10.41
N LYS A 124 0.09 -12.82 10.87
CA LYS A 124 0.02 -13.27 12.28
C LYS A 124 -0.27 -12.12 13.25
N LEU A 125 -1.15 -11.20 12.84
CA LEU A 125 -1.55 -10.07 13.67
C LEU A 125 -2.54 -10.52 14.77
N GLN A 126 -2.51 -9.87 15.92
CA GLN A 126 -3.44 -10.19 17.02
C GLN A 126 -4.88 -9.78 16.70
N LYS A 127 -5.04 -8.69 15.94
CA LYS A 127 -6.33 -8.12 15.55
C LYS A 127 -6.29 -7.64 14.10
N ILE A 128 -7.48 -7.48 13.50
CA ILE A 128 -7.61 -6.84 12.19
C ILE A 128 -7.08 -5.40 12.27
N PRO A 129 -6.19 -4.98 11.33
CA PRO A 129 -5.71 -3.60 11.29
C PRO A 129 -6.85 -2.60 11.14
N LYS A 130 -6.74 -1.49 11.86
CA LYS A 130 -7.68 -0.36 11.78
C LYS A 130 -6.88 0.95 11.70
N PRO A 131 -7.40 1.96 10.97
CA PRO A 131 -8.60 1.88 10.11
C PRO A 131 -8.40 0.92 8.93
N ASP A 132 -9.46 0.73 8.15
CA ASP A 132 -9.49 -0.25 7.04
C ASP A 132 -8.40 0.00 5.99
N ASP A 133 -8.09 1.27 5.74
CA ASP A 133 -7.05 1.73 4.82
C ASP A 133 -5.67 1.13 5.14
N ALA A 134 -5.36 0.91 6.42
CA ALA A 134 -4.13 0.23 6.83
C ALA A 134 -4.13 -1.27 6.46
N ALA A 135 -5.29 -1.93 6.52
CA ALA A 135 -5.43 -3.32 6.09
C ALA A 135 -5.31 -3.44 4.57
N ASP A 136 -5.90 -2.51 3.81
CA ASP A 136 -5.86 -2.47 2.36
C ASP A 136 -4.42 -2.22 1.87
N ALA A 137 -3.68 -1.32 2.52
CA ALA A 137 -2.25 -1.09 2.26
C ALA A 137 -1.38 -2.33 2.54
N LEU A 138 -1.63 -3.04 3.65
CA LEU A 138 -0.96 -4.32 3.93
C LEU A 138 -1.31 -5.38 2.87
N GLY A 139 -2.53 -5.37 2.36
CA GLY A 139 -2.95 -6.22 1.25
C GLY A 139 -2.14 -5.98 -0.02
N ALA A 140 -1.91 -4.72 -0.38
CA ALA A 140 -1.06 -4.35 -1.52
C ALA A 140 0.40 -4.82 -1.32
N ALA A 141 0.95 -4.64 -0.11
CA ALA A 141 2.29 -5.12 0.23
C ALA A 141 2.40 -6.65 0.15
N LEU A 142 1.40 -7.39 0.64
CA LEU A 142 1.33 -8.86 0.55
C LEU A 142 1.24 -9.32 -0.91
N CYS A 143 0.40 -8.68 -1.71
CA CYS A 143 0.25 -8.97 -3.14
C CYS A 143 1.60 -8.83 -3.85
N HIS A 144 2.32 -7.73 -3.61
CA HIS A 144 3.64 -7.52 -4.19
C HIS A 144 4.66 -8.55 -3.70
N ALA A 145 4.68 -8.85 -2.40
CA ALA A 145 5.58 -9.87 -1.85
C ALA A 145 5.36 -11.25 -2.47
N ASN A 146 4.10 -11.63 -2.75
CA ASN A 146 3.75 -12.87 -3.42
C ASN A 146 4.09 -12.86 -4.93
N ALA A 147 4.11 -11.68 -5.56
CA ALA A 147 4.45 -11.52 -6.98
C ALA A 147 5.96 -11.45 -7.24
N LEU A 148 6.81 -11.39 -6.20
CA LEU A 148 8.26 -11.34 -6.37
C LEU A 148 8.78 -12.54 -7.17
N GLY A 149 9.53 -12.25 -8.23
CA GLY A 149 10.07 -13.25 -9.14
C GLY A 149 10.25 -12.67 -10.55
N PRO A 150 10.52 -13.53 -11.54
CA PRO A 150 10.85 -13.07 -12.91
C PRO A 150 9.75 -12.21 -13.57
N MET A 151 8.50 -12.37 -13.13
CA MET A 151 7.36 -11.66 -13.72
C MET A 151 6.96 -10.38 -12.98
N VAL A 152 7.63 -10.01 -11.89
CA VAL A 152 7.25 -8.83 -11.08
C VAL A 152 7.31 -7.52 -11.90
N GLU A 153 8.23 -7.43 -12.84
CA GLU A 153 8.40 -6.23 -13.69
C GLU A 153 7.19 -5.90 -14.57
N GLN A 154 6.27 -6.84 -14.81
CA GLN A 154 5.02 -6.56 -15.53
C GLN A 154 4.07 -5.61 -14.75
N PHE A 155 4.20 -5.55 -13.43
CA PHE A 155 3.42 -4.70 -12.55
C PHE A 155 4.09 -3.35 -12.26
N ARG A 156 5.29 -3.15 -12.78
CA ARG A 156 6.06 -1.92 -12.57
C ARG A 156 5.49 -0.77 -13.40
N ILE A 157 5.25 0.36 -12.75
CA ILE A 157 4.92 1.62 -13.42
C ILE A 157 6.17 2.13 -14.12
N LYS A 158 6.02 2.43 -15.42
CA LYS A 158 7.11 2.92 -16.30
C LYS A 158 7.03 4.41 -16.49
#